data_ae34ae8cf85a459a5c2c6c204efe5c6f
#
_entry.id   ae34ae8cf85a459a5c2c6c204efe5c6f
#
_cell.length_a   1.000
_cell.length_b   1.000
_cell.length_c   1.000
_cell.angle_alpha   90.00
_cell.angle_beta   90.00
_cell.angle_gamma   90.00
#
_symmetry.space_group_name_H-M   'P 1'
#
loop_
_entity.id
_entity.type
_entity.pdbx_description
1 polymer ?
#
loop_
_entity_poly.entity_id
_entity_poly.type
_entity_poly.pdbx_seq_one_letter_code
_entity_poly.pdbx_strand_id
1 'polypeptide(L)'
;MIDINLIRTNPDLVKENIKKKFQDAKLPLVDEVIDLDKKNREAIQRADYLRSERNRISKLIGQLMGKGQKEEAEAAKQQVKDMQDELAALEVKEAEYAEEIKKRMMVIPNIIDPSVPVGRDDSENVENERFGEPVVPAWEIPYHVDIMERLNGIDLDAARRTSGNGFYYLKGDIARLHSAILSYARDFMIDRGFTYYIPPFMIRSSVVNGVMSFSEMENMMYKIEGEDLYLIGTSEHSMIGKFIDQILDESELPQTLTSSSPCFRKEVGAHGIEERGVYRIHQFEKQEMIVVCKPEDSMTWYNKLWQNTVDFFRSMDIPVRTLECCSGDLADLKVKSCDVEAWSPRQQKYFEVGSCSNLGDAQSRRLGIRVKGENGKKYLPHTLNNTVVAPPRMLIAFLENNLQADGSIRIPEPLRPYMGGKSEIR
;
A
#
# COMPACT_ATOMS: atom_id res chain seq x y z
N MET A 1 7.32 -6.02 5.46
CA MET A 1 8.17 -6.74 6.44
C MET A 1 9.43 -7.19 5.71
N ILE A 2 10.59 -6.85 6.25
CA ILE A 2 11.89 -7.30 5.68
C ILE A 2 12.13 -8.79 5.94
N ASP A 3 13.14 -9.35 5.26
CA ASP A 3 13.57 -10.73 5.52
C ASP A 3 14.31 -10.84 6.85
N ILE A 4 13.91 -11.76 7.71
CA ILE A 4 14.60 -12.02 8.99
C ILE A 4 16.07 -12.44 8.77
N ASN A 5 16.38 -13.08 7.62
CA ASN A 5 17.77 -13.41 7.28
C ASN A 5 18.64 -12.16 7.14
N LEU A 6 18.09 -11.05 6.71
CA LEU A 6 18.83 -9.79 6.66
C LEU A 6 19.22 -9.32 8.06
N ILE A 7 18.33 -9.44 9.05
CA ILE A 7 18.65 -9.13 10.45
C ILE A 7 19.73 -10.09 10.99
N ARG A 8 19.67 -11.37 10.63
CA ARG A 8 20.67 -12.37 11.07
C ARG A 8 22.06 -12.13 10.50
N THR A 9 22.13 -11.73 9.23
CA THR A 9 23.39 -11.63 8.48
C THR A 9 23.98 -10.25 8.42
N ASN A 10 23.14 -9.20 8.44
CA ASN A 10 23.59 -7.81 8.34
C ASN A 10 22.67 -6.86 9.16
N PRO A 11 22.64 -6.99 10.49
CA PRO A 11 21.81 -6.12 11.35
C PRO A 11 22.20 -4.64 11.25
N ASP A 12 23.47 -4.34 10.98
CA ASP A 12 23.96 -2.97 10.87
C ASP A 12 23.32 -2.23 9.68
N LEU A 13 23.12 -2.90 8.55
CA LEU A 13 22.38 -2.33 7.41
C LEU A 13 20.95 -1.96 7.79
N VAL A 14 20.28 -2.83 8.56
CA VAL A 14 18.89 -2.54 9.02
C VAL A 14 18.87 -1.35 9.97
N LYS A 15 19.82 -1.28 10.92
CA LYS A 15 19.94 -0.15 11.84
C LYS A 15 20.28 1.16 11.12
N GLU A 16 21.18 1.12 10.13
CA GLU A 16 21.50 2.28 9.30
C GLU A 16 20.28 2.76 8.52
N ASN A 17 19.50 1.85 7.93
CA ASN A 17 18.25 2.17 7.24
C ASN A 17 17.23 2.84 8.17
N ILE A 18 17.07 2.33 9.40
CA ILE A 18 16.20 2.94 10.42
C ILE A 18 16.62 4.40 10.71
N LYS A 19 17.94 4.63 10.85
CA LYS A 19 18.50 5.99 11.06
C LYS A 19 18.26 6.90 9.86
N LYS A 20 18.46 6.40 8.61
CA LYS A 20 18.16 7.15 7.38
C LYS A 20 16.68 7.58 7.32
N LYS A 21 15.78 6.80 7.89
CA LYS A 21 14.35 7.11 8.00
C LYS A 21 13.98 7.95 9.23
N PHE A 22 14.96 8.40 10.01
CA PHE A 22 14.75 9.18 11.24
C PHE A 22 13.83 8.50 12.27
N GLN A 23 13.91 7.16 12.35
CA GLN A 23 13.07 6.34 13.23
C GLN A 23 13.88 5.69 14.36
N ASP A 24 14.81 6.40 14.97
CA ASP A 24 15.78 5.88 15.95
C ASP A 24 15.14 5.12 17.13
N ALA A 25 13.89 5.44 17.49
CA ALA A 25 13.13 4.71 18.50
C ALA A 25 12.93 3.22 18.16
N LYS A 26 13.07 2.83 16.89
CA LYS A 26 12.94 1.45 16.42
C LYS A 26 14.27 0.66 16.44
N LEU A 27 15.39 1.29 16.69
CA LEU A 27 16.72 0.64 16.73
C LEU A 27 16.78 -0.57 17.69
N PRO A 28 16.23 -0.50 18.92
CA PRO A 28 16.25 -1.64 19.83
C PRO A 28 15.53 -2.88 19.30
N LEU A 29 14.52 -2.70 18.43
CA LEU A 29 13.75 -3.81 17.87
C LEU A 29 14.62 -4.79 17.08
N VAL A 30 15.70 -4.33 16.46
CA VAL A 30 16.63 -5.17 15.70
C VAL A 30 17.33 -6.16 16.63
N ASP A 31 17.86 -5.68 17.77
CA ASP A 31 18.54 -6.51 18.76
C ASP A 31 17.57 -7.47 19.46
N GLU A 32 16.35 -7.00 19.75
CA GLU A 32 15.29 -7.82 20.32
C GLU A 32 14.89 -8.98 19.38
N VAL A 33 14.80 -8.72 18.06
CA VAL A 33 14.53 -9.77 17.07
C VAL A 33 15.67 -10.79 17.02
N ILE A 34 16.93 -10.34 17.08
CA ILE A 34 18.12 -11.24 17.11
C ILE A 34 18.05 -12.17 18.32
N ASP A 35 17.77 -11.64 19.51
CA ASP A 35 17.67 -12.42 20.74
C ASP A 35 16.52 -13.42 20.71
N LEU A 36 15.32 -12.94 20.33
CA LEU A 36 14.14 -13.80 20.20
C LEU A 36 14.32 -14.90 19.14
N ASP A 37 14.90 -14.57 17.99
CA ASP A 37 15.19 -15.55 16.93
C ASP A 37 16.19 -16.62 17.38
N LYS A 38 17.21 -16.22 18.15
CA LYS A 38 18.15 -17.18 18.75
C LYS A 38 17.42 -18.14 19.69
N LYS A 39 16.63 -17.63 20.62
CA LYS A 39 15.82 -18.43 21.56
C LYS A 39 14.84 -19.35 20.83
N ASN A 40 14.18 -18.85 19.79
CA ASN A 40 13.24 -19.64 18.98
C ASN A 40 13.94 -20.80 18.27
N ARG A 41 15.12 -20.55 17.65
CA ARG A 41 15.91 -21.62 16.99
C ARG A 41 16.43 -22.65 17.98
N GLU A 42 16.87 -22.24 19.17
CA GLU A 42 17.28 -23.15 20.24
C GLU A 42 16.11 -24.03 20.70
N ALA A 43 14.90 -23.46 20.87
CA ALA A 43 13.71 -24.19 21.21
C ALA A 43 13.31 -25.21 20.14
N ILE A 44 13.32 -24.81 18.86
CA ILE A 44 13.05 -25.70 17.72
C ILE A 44 14.07 -26.87 17.67
N GLN A 45 15.37 -26.58 17.81
CA GLN A 45 16.41 -27.63 17.81
C GLN A 45 16.22 -28.61 18.96
N ARG A 46 15.86 -28.12 20.16
CA ARG A 46 15.60 -28.97 21.32
C ARG A 46 14.34 -29.83 21.11
N ALA A 47 13.29 -29.23 20.56
CA ALA A 47 12.05 -29.97 20.23
C ALA A 47 12.30 -31.08 19.20
N ASP A 48 13.06 -30.80 18.15
CA ASP A 48 13.41 -31.78 17.11
C ASP A 48 14.27 -32.92 17.67
N TYR A 49 15.23 -32.61 18.54
CA TYR A 49 15.99 -33.61 19.27
C TYR A 49 15.06 -34.51 20.10
N LEU A 50 14.16 -33.94 20.89
CA LEU A 50 13.21 -34.69 21.72
C LEU A 50 12.27 -35.56 20.87
N ARG A 51 11.79 -35.05 19.74
CA ARG A 51 10.97 -35.84 18.78
C ARG A 51 11.74 -37.06 18.27
N SER A 52 13.01 -36.90 17.92
CA SER A 52 13.89 -37.98 17.47
C SER A 52 14.12 -39.01 18.56
N GLU A 53 14.51 -38.58 19.77
CA GLU A 53 14.74 -39.45 20.93
C GLU A 53 13.46 -40.17 21.37
N ARG A 54 12.34 -39.52 21.42
CA ARG A 54 11.02 -40.11 21.72
C ARG A 54 10.74 -41.28 20.74
N ASN A 55 10.98 -41.08 19.45
CA ASN A 55 10.76 -42.12 18.45
C ASN A 55 11.71 -43.29 18.64
N ARG A 56 12.99 -43.04 19.03
CA ARG A 56 14.00 -44.06 19.34
C ARG A 56 13.58 -44.91 20.56
N ILE A 57 13.21 -44.22 21.66
CA ILE A 57 12.84 -44.90 22.91
C ILE A 57 11.50 -45.65 22.77
N SER A 58 10.57 -45.14 21.98
CA SER A 58 9.32 -45.86 21.69
C SER A 58 9.56 -47.20 21.00
N LYS A 59 10.53 -47.27 20.09
CA LYS A 59 10.95 -48.54 19.47
C LYS A 59 11.62 -49.47 20.48
N LEU A 60 12.42 -48.90 21.39
CA LEU A 60 13.08 -49.67 22.46
C LEU A 60 12.05 -50.30 23.43
N ILE A 61 11.01 -49.58 23.80
CA ILE A 61 9.91 -50.10 24.67
C ILE A 61 9.32 -51.36 24.03
N GLY A 62 9.02 -51.34 22.72
CA GLY A 62 8.51 -52.51 22.02
C GLY A 62 9.47 -53.72 22.09
N GLN A 63 10.77 -53.50 21.98
CA GLN A 63 11.80 -54.57 22.10
C GLN A 63 11.90 -55.10 23.53
N LEU A 64 11.89 -54.23 24.54
CA LEU A 64 11.96 -54.61 25.95
C LEU A 64 10.71 -55.42 26.38
N MET A 65 9.55 -54.99 25.95
CA MET A 65 8.30 -55.75 26.20
C MET A 65 8.31 -57.12 25.55
N GLY A 66 8.80 -57.21 24.31
CA GLY A 66 8.96 -58.50 23.61
C GLY A 66 9.95 -59.47 24.29
N LYS A 67 10.95 -58.94 25.04
CA LYS A 67 11.91 -59.71 25.83
C LYS A 67 11.47 -59.95 27.27
N GLY A 68 10.29 -59.49 27.70
CA GLY A 68 9.80 -59.66 29.06
C GLY A 68 10.44 -58.75 30.12
N GLN A 69 11.23 -57.75 29.73
CA GLN A 69 11.98 -56.81 30.59
C GLN A 69 11.00 -55.66 31.04
N LYS A 70 10.07 -55.98 31.91
CA LYS A 70 8.94 -55.06 32.27
C LYS A 70 9.39 -53.82 33.03
N GLU A 71 10.35 -53.95 33.97
CA GLU A 71 10.84 -52.77 34.74
C GLU A 71 11.57 -51.75 33.86
N GLU A 72 12.43 -52.21 32.95
CA GLU A 72 13.16 -51.37 32.01
C GLU A 72 12.18 -50.71 31.01
N ALA A 73 11.15 -51.45 30.61
CA ALA A 73 10.11 -50.92 29.74
C ALA A 73 9.30 -49.79 30.44
N GLU A 74 8.98 -49.92 31.72
CA GLU A 74 8.31 -48.88 32.50
C GLU A 74 9.16 -47.65 32.71
N ALA A 75 10.46 -47.81 33.00
CA ALA A 75 11.42 -46.69 33.05
C ALA A 75 11.50 -45.95 31.71
N ALA A 76 11.53 -46.68 30.60
CA ALA A 76 11.54 -46.07 29.25
C ALA A 76 10.21 -45.35 28.92
N LYS A 77 9.05 -45.87 29.39
CA LYS A 77 7.78 -45.19 29.26
C LYS A 77 7.73 -43.87 30.04
N GLN A 78 8.30 -43.85 31.25
CA GLN A 78 8.40 -42.61 32.04
C GLN A 78 9.27 -41.59 31.34
N GLN A 79 10.40 -41.99 30.76
CA GLN A 79 11.21 -41.09 29.93
C GLN A 79 10.45 -40.49 28.76
N VAL A 80 9.64 -41.29 28.05
CA VAL A 80 8.81 -40.78 26.95
C VAL A 80 7.79 -39.77 27.45
N LYS A 81 7.21 -39.99 28.63
CA LYS A 81 6.27 -39.05 29.23
C LYS A 81 6.92 -37.73 29.59
N ASP A 82 8.09 -37.77 30.26
CA ASP A 82 8.84 -36.57 30.62
C ASP A 82 9.26 -35.77 29.35
N MET A 83 9.65 -36.46 28.26
CA MET A 83 9.93 -35.83 26.98
C MET A 83 8.69 -35.20 26.34
N GLN A 84 7.50 -35.80 26.49
CA GLN A 84 6.28 -35.22 25.98
C GLN A 84 5.90 -33.93 26.71
N ASP A 85 6.08 -33.90 28.03
CA ASP A 85 5.81 -32.71 28.85
C ASP A 85 6.78 -31.56 28.49
N GLU A 86 8.09 -31.88 28.33
CA GLU A 86 9.09 -30.89 27.84
C GLU A 86 8.77 -30.41 26.42
N LEU A 87 8.38 -31.31 25.52
CA LEU A 87 8.04 -30.99 24.14
C LEU A 87 6.84 -30.04 24.07
N ALA A 88 5.78 -30.30 24.85
CA ALA A 88 4.61 -29.44 24.91
C ALA A 88 4.96 -28.02 25.42
N ALA A 89 5.85 -27.91 26.43
CA ALA A 89 6.33 -26.64 26.93
C ALA A 89 7.16 -25.86 25.88
N LEU A 90 7.97 -26.58 25.09
CA LEU A 90 8.76 -25.97 24.01
C LEU A 90 7.87 -25.47 22.86
N GLU A 91 6.84 -26.23 22.47
CA GLU A 91 5.89 -25.83 21.43
C GLU A 91 5.13 -24.54 21.79
N VAL A 92 4.77 -24.38 23.06
CA VAL A 92 4.21 -23.11 23.56
C VAL A 92 5.21 -21.97 23.42
N LYS A 93 6.47 -22.17 23.82
CA LYS A 93 7.52 -21.14 23.70
C LYS A 93 7.83 -20.79 22.24
N GLU A 94 7.88 -21.78 21.36
CA GLU A 94 8.07 -21.57 19.92
C GLU A 94 6.97 -20.65 19.35
N ALA A 95 5.69 -20.90 19.72
CA ALA A 95 4.58 -20.07 19.30
C ALA A 95 4.68 -18.63 19.86
N GLU A 96 5.04 -18.49 21.14
CA GLU A 96 5.26 -17.18 21.78
C GLU A 96 6.40 -16.40 21.11
N TYR A 97 7.56 -17.05 20.89
CA TYR A 97 8.70 -16.40 20.22
C TYR A 97 8.37 -16.01 18.79
N ALA A 98 7.69 -16.87 18.04
CA ALA A 98 7.29 -16.59 16.66
C ALA A 98 6.36 -15.36 16.59
N GLU A 99 5.40 -15.26 17.50
CA GLU A 99 4.47 -14.12 17.57
C GLU A 99 5.20 -12.82 17.97
N GLU A 100 6.10 -12.88 18.96
CA GLU A 100 6.89 -11.72 19.40
C GLU A 100 7.88 -11.25 18.32
N ILE A 101 8.50 -12.16 17.58
CA ILE A 101 9.33 -11.85 16.41
C ILE A 101 8.47 -11.15 15.36
N LYS A 102 7.31 -11.72 15.03
CA LYS A 102 6.39 -11.18 14.02
C LYS A 102 5.96 -9.75 14.37
N LYS A 103 5.56 -9.49 15.62
CA LYS A 103 5.17 -8.15 16.06
C LYS A 103 6.27 -7.11 15.80
N ARG A 104 7.52 -7.42 16.14
CA ARG A 104 8.65 -6.52 15.93
C ARG A 104 8.99 -6.34 14.45
N MET A 105 9.02 -7.44 13.72
CA MET A 105 9.29 -7.44 12.27
C MET A 105 8.25 -6.64 11.49
N MET A 106 7.00 -6.57 11.96
CA MET A 106 5.94 -5.78 11.35
C MET A 106 6.13 -4.27 11.51
N VAL A 107 6.93 -3.84 12.50
CA VAL A 107 7.19 -2.42 12.81
C VAL A 107 8.51 -1.94 12.20
N ILE A 108 9.48 -2.84 11.99
CA ILE A 108 10.74 -2.51 11.34
C ILE A 108 10.47 -2.11 9.88
N PRO A 109 10.94 -0.91 9.44
CA PRO A 109 10.67 -0.43 8.09
C PRO A 109 11.42 -1.25 7.03
N ASN A 110 10.88 -1.23 5.80
CA ASN A 110 11.52 -1.83 4.65
C ASN A 110 12.85 -1.12 4.32
N ILE A 111 13.75 -1.83 3.67
CA ILE A 111 15.03 -1.25 3.22
C ILE A 111 14.74 -0.33 2.02
N ILE A 112 15.13 0.93 2.14
CA ILE A 112 14.95 1.90 1.06
C ILE A 112 15.97 1.69 -0.06
N ASP A 113 15.57 2.02 -1.29
CA ASP A 113 16.47 1.98 -2.44
C ASP A 113 17.65 2.95 -2.25
N PRO A 114 18.88 2.60 -2.65
CA PRO A 114 20.03 3.47 -2.52
C PRO A 114 19.90 4.84 -3.18
N SER A 115 19.02 4.98 -4.18
CA SER A 115 18.77 6.25 -4.88
C SER A 115 17.80 7.19 -4.14
N VAL A 116 17.18 6.74 -3.04
CA VAL A 116 16.26 7.57 -2.25
C VAL A 116 17.05 8.70 -1.57
N PRO A 117 16.68 9.97 -1.75
CA PRO A 117 17.31 11.08 -1.07
C PRO A 117 17.10 10.99 0.44
N VAL A 118 18.13 11.33 1.22
CA VAL A 118 18.01 11.38 2.68
C VAL A 118 17.44 12.74 3.08
N GLY A 119 16.30 12.74 3.77
CA GLY A 119 15.59 13.92 4.24
C GLY A 119 14.62 13.55 5.36
N ARG A 120 14.16 14.53 6.15
CA ARG A 120 13.35 14.32 7.37
C ARG A 120 11.86 14.18 7.11
N ASP A 121 11.35 14.99 6.18
CA ASP A 121 9.93 15.10 5.88
C ASP A 121 9.69 15.55 4.43
N ASP A 122 8.44 15.71 4.05
CA ASP A 122 8.00 16.08 2.70
C ASP A 122 8.59 17.38 2.16
N SER A 123 9.02 18.29 3.04
CA SER A 123 9.68 19.56 2.63
C SER A 123 11.05 19.34 2.00
N GLU A 124 11.67 18.18 2.23
CA GLU A 124 12.97 17.77 1.68
C GLU A 124 12.85 16.80 0.49
N ASN A 125 11.64 16.59 -0.02
CA ASN A 125 11.43 15.85 -1.26
C ASN A 125 12.08 16.55 -2.44
N VAL A 126 12.63 15.78 -3.39
CA VAL A 126 13.44 16.29 -4.49
C VAL A 126 12.63 16.33 -5.79
N GLU A 127 12.51 17.51 -6.39
CA GLU A 127 11.90 17.64 -7.71
C GLU A 127 12.80 16.98 -8.76
N ASN A 128 12.21 16.03 -9.53
CA ASN A 128 12.92 15.34 -10.60
C ASN A 128 12.73 16.03 -11.95
N GLU A 129 11.48 16.25 -12.35
CA GLU A 129 11.15 16.73 -13.70
C GLU A 129 9.81 17.44 -13.74
N ARG A 130 9.67 18.40 -14.65
CA ARG A 130 8.43 19.12 -14.96
C ARG A 130 7.96 18.79 -16.37
N PHE A 131 6.63 18.65 -16.50
CA PHE A 131 5.95 18.30 -17.74
C PHE A 131 4.88 19.34 -18.04
N GLY A 132 5.06 20.09 -19.11
CA GLY A 132 4.22 21.21 -19.51
C GLY A 132 4.55 22.50 -18.77
N GLU A 133 4.24 23.62 -19.42
CA GLU A 133 4.50 24.95 -18.89
C GLU A 133 3.39 25.40 -17.95
N PRO A 134 3.70 25.80 -16.70
CA PRO A 134 2.73 26.36 -15.78
C PRO A 134 2.26 27.75 -16.29
N VAL A 135 0.96 27.91 -16.41
CA VAL A 135 0.36 29.17 -16.87
C VAL A 135 -0.45 29.80 -15.73
N VAL A 136 -0.28 31.10 -15.55
CA VAL A 136 -1.13 31.94 -14.69
C VAL A 136 -1.93 32.86 -15.61
N PRO A 137 -3.26 32.70 -15.69
CA PRO A 137 -4.09 33.55 -16.55
C PRO A 137 -4.14 34.99 -16.05
N ALA A 138 -4.53 35.91 -16.93
CA ALA A 138 -4.66 37.33 -16.57
C ALA A 138 -5.92 37.66 -15.72
N TRP A 139 -6.83 36.70 -15.59
CA TRP A 139 -8.04 36.82 -14.75
C TRP A 139 -7.86 36.08 -13.43
N GLU A 140 -8.63 36.51 -12.43
CA GLU A 140 -8.64 35.84 -11.14
C GLU A 140 -9.28 34.45 -11.24
N ILE A 141 -8.64 33.48 -10.60
CA ILE A 141 -9.18 32.13 -10.45
C ILE A 141 -9.78 32.00 -9.05
N PRO A 142 -11.11 31.86 -8.94
CA PRO A 142 -11.78 31.65 -7.67
C PRO A 142 -11.39 30.30 -7.03
N TYR A 143 -11.70 30.15 -5.76
CA TYR A 143 -11.56 28.86 -5.08
C TYR A 143 -12.42 27.78 -5.77
N HIS A 144 -11.92 26.57 -5.86
CA HIS A 144 -12.58 25.49 -6.62
C HIS A 144 -14.05 25.25 -6.18
N VAL A 145 -14.37 25.41 -4.89
CA VAL A 145 -15.74 25.30 -4.41
C VAL A 145 -16.61 26.43 -4.98
N ASP A 146 -16.10 27.65 -5.01
CA ASP A 146 -16.86 28.80 -5.53
C ASP A 146 -17.15 28.64 -7.03
N ILE A 147 -16.19 28.06 -7.78
CA ILE A 147 -16.40 27.68 -9.19
C ILE A 147 -17.52 26.64 -9.30
N MET A 148 -17.46 25.58 -8.49
CA MET A 148 -18.47 24.50 -8.53
C MET A 148 -19.85 24.99 -8.05
N GLU A 149 -19.93 25.85 -7.03
CA GLU A 149 -21.19 26.47 -6.55
C GLU A 149 -21.81 27.33 -7.63
N ARG A 150 -21.03 28.19 -8.30
CA ARG A 150 -21.48 29.00 -9.43
C ARG A 150 -22.06 28.17 -10.57
N LEU A 151 -21.45 27.02 -10.87
CA LEU A 151 -21.92 26.07 -11.87
C LEU A 151 -23.07 25.18 -11.36
N ASN A 152 -23.59 25.43 -10.16
CA ASN A 152 -24.57 24.57 -9.48
C ASN A 152 -24.15 23.10 -9.43
N GLY A 153 -22.84 22.85 -9.23
CA GLY A 153 -22.20 21.53 -9.34
C GLY A 153 -21.88 20.84 -8.03
N ILE A 154 -22.01 21.53 -6.88
CA ILE A 154 -21.71 20.97 -5.56
C ILE A 154 -22.75 21.41 -4.52
N ASP A 155 -22.97 20.59 -3.49
CA ASP A 155 -23.81 20.93 -2.32
C ASP A 155 -23.14 20.39 -1.04
N LEU A 156 -22.35 21.24 -0.39
CA LEU A 156 -21.65 20.91 0.85
C LEU A 156 -22.59 20.99 2.07
N ASP A 157 -23.64 21.82 2.02
CA ASP A 157 -24.58 21.95 3.13
C ASP A 157 -25.47 20.71 3.27
N ALA A 158 -25.92 20.14 2.14
CA ALA A 158 -26.60 18.86 2.16
C ALA A 158 -25.69 17.74 2.68
N ALA A 159 -24.43 17.69 2.25
CA ALA A 159 -23.47 16.70 2.73
C ALA A 159 -23.22 16.81 4.25
N ARG A 160 -23.10 18.06 4.77
CA ARG A 160 -22.94 18.28 6.21
C ARG A 160 -24.14 17.78 7.02
N ARG A 161 -25.36 17.97 6.52
CA ARG A 161 -26.58 17.46 7.18
C ARG A 161 -26.70 15.94 7.14
N THR A 162 -26.20 15.31 6.07
CA THR A 162 -26.33 13.86 5.84
C THR A 162 -25.23 13.08 6.54
N SER A 163 -23.96 13.51 6.42
CA SER A 163 -22.78 12.72 6.77
C SER A 163 -21.75 13.48 7.61
N GLY A 164 -21.90 14.79 7.77
CA GLY A 164 -20.94 15.64 8.45
C GLY A 164 -19.96 16.34 7.51
N ASN A 165 -18.89 16.91 8.09
CA ASN A 165 -17.83 17.55 7.32
C ASN A 165 -16.95 16.49 6.61
N GLY A 166 -16.26 16.88 5.54
CA GLY A 166 -15.40 15.98 4.77
C GLY A 166 -16.15 15.07 3.80
N PHE A 167 -17.41 15.41 3.49
CA PHE A 167 -18.24 14.77 2.46
C PHE A 167 -18.77 15.82 1.48
N TYR A 168 -19.24 15.38 0.34
CA TYR A 168 -19.81 16.25 -0.70
C TYR A 168 -20.96 15.57 -1.45
N TYR A 169 -21.85 16.39 -2.01
CA TYR A 169 -22.70 16.00 -3.13
C TYR A 169 -22.21 16.74 -4.38
N LEU A 170 -21.87 16.00 -5.43
CA LEU A 170 -21.70 16.58 -6.76
C LEU A 170 -23.00 16.45 -7.53
N LYS A 171 -23.29 17.42 -8.39
CA LYS A 171 -24.52 17.43 -9.20
C LYS A 171 -24.26 18.05 -10.58
N GLY A 172 -25.20 17.83 -11.50
CA GLY A 172 -25.14 18.41 -12.84
C GLY A 172 -23.88 18.03 -13.63
N ASP A 173 -23.35 19.02 -14.35
CA ASP A 173 -22.18 18.82 -15.22
C ASP A 173 -20.89 18.54 -14.43
N ILE A 174 -20.76 19.00 -13.18
CA ILE A 174 -19.59 18.64 -12.33
C ILE A 174 -19.64 17.17 -11.94
N ALA A 175 -20.80 16.62 -11.56
CA ALA A 175 -20.95 15.19 -11.31
C ALA A 175 -20.67 14.36 -12.57
N ARG A 176 -21.11 14.84 -13.74
CA ARG A 176 -20.79 14.22 -15.02
C ARG A 176 -19.30 14.26 -15.33
N LEU A 177 -18.63 15.40 -15.09
CA LEU A 177 -17.18 15.56 -15.27
C LEU A 177 -16.40 14.59 -14.37
N HIS A 178 -16.81 14.45 -13.11
CA HIS A 178 -16.22 13.46 -12.19
C HIS A 178 -16.29 12.04 -12.76
N SER A 179 -17.47 11.62 -13.23
CA SER A 179 -17.65 10.29 -13.84
C SER A 179 -16.90 10.15 -15.18
N ALA A 180 -16.82 11.23 -15.97
CA ALA A 180 -16.11 11.26 -17.24
C ALA A 180 -14.60 11.06 -17.02
N ILE A 181 -14.01 11.70 -16.02
CA ILE A 181 -12.60 11.55 -15.64
C ILE A 181 -12.29 10.08 -15.29
N LEU A 182 -13.12 9.43 -14.47
CA LEU A 182 -12.94 8.01 -14.11
C LEU A 182 -13.10 7.08 -15.32
N SER A 183 -14.10 7.33 -16.16
CA SER A 183 -14.33 6.53 -17.36
C SER A 183 -13.16 6.65 -18.35
N TYR A 184 -12.66 7.86 -18.56
CA TYR A 184 -11.49 8.09 -19.38
C TYR A 184 -10.23 7.43 -18.77
N ALA A 185 -10.02 7.55 -17.47
CA ALA A 185 -8.87 6.94 -16.79
C ALA A 185 -8.89 5.41 -16.89
N ARG A 186 -10.06 4.78 -16.78
CA ARG A 186 -10.24 3.35 -16.99
C ARG A 186 -9.81 2.95 -18.40
N ASP A 187 -10.36 3.60 -19.42
CA ASP A 187 -10.09 3.26 -20.80
C ASP A 187 -8.63 3.56 -21.17
N PHE A 188 -8.08 4.67 -20.68
CA PHE A 188 -6.67 5.02 -20.81
C PHE A 188 -5.70 3.94 -20.27
N MET A 189 -6.06 3.28 -19.17
CA MET A 189 -5.25 2.19 -18.61
C MET A 189 -5.46 0.86 -19.35
N ILE A 190 -6.68 0.57 -19.81
CA ILE A 190 -6.96 -0.61 -20.64
C ILE A 190 -6.15 -0.54 -21.94
N ASP A 191 -6.11 0.63 -22.58
CA ASP A 191 -5.34 0.86 -23.83
C ASP A 191 -3.82 0.71 -23.61
N ARG A 192 -3.35 0.83 -22.36
CA ARG A 192 -1.96 0.57 -21.96
C ARG A 192 -1.69 -0.88 -21.53
N GLY A 193 -2.64 -1.78 -21.73
CA GLY A 193 -2.50 -3.21 -21.47
C GLY A 193 -2.73 -3.61 -20.02
N PHE A 194 -3.38 -2.75 -19.21
CA PHE A 194 -3.79 -3.12 -17.86
C PHE A 194 -5.14 -3.81 -17.87
N THR A 195 -5.27 -4.90 -17.14
CA THR A 195 -6.55 -5.60 -16.96
C THR A 195 -7.40 -4.87 -15.93
N TYR A 196 -8.61 -4.47 -16.34
CA TYR A 196 -9.55 -3.77 -15.46
C TYR A 196 -10.30 -4.72 -14.54
N TYR A 197 -10.37 -4.36 -13.26
CA TYR A 197 -11.08 -5.09 -12.22
C TYR A 197 -12.06 -4.21 -11.45
N ILE A 198 -13.16 -4.78 -11.00
CA ILE A 198 -14.03 -4.25 -9.96
C ILE A 198 -13.80 -5.11 -8.72
N PRO A 199 -13.02 -4.64 -7.73
CA PRO A 199 -12.66 -5.43 -6.55
C PRO A 199 -13.72 -5.33 -5.45
N PRO A 200 -13.68 -6.21 -4.43
CA PRO A 200 -14.41 -6.00 -3.18
C PRO A 200 -13.97 -4.70 -2.49
N PHE A 201 -14.92 -3.95 -1.92
CA PHE A 201 -14.64 -2.69 -1.22
C PHE A 201 -14.50 -2.87 0.30
N MET A 202 -14.63 -4.11 0.77
CA MET A 202 -14.39 -4.52 2.14
C MET A 202 -13.40 -5.68 2.17
N ILE A 203 -12.45 -5.63 3.08
CA ILE A 203 -11.39 -6.61 3.21
C ILE A 203 -11.21 -7.07 4.66
N ARG A 204 -10.70 -8.28 4.85
CA ARG A 204 -10.43 -8.86 6.17
C ARG A 204 -9.15 -8.28 6.79
N SER A 205 -9.05 -8.37 8.11
CA SER A 205 -7.86 -7.97 8.87
C SER A 205 -6.56 -8.62 8.37
N SER A 206 -6.62 -9.87 7.91
CA SER A 206 -5.48 -10.57 7.33
C SER A 206 -4.91 -9.87 6.09
N VAL A 207 -5.78 -9.29 5.25
CA VAL A 207 -5.36 -8.48 4.09
C VAL A 207 -4.84 -7.12 4.54
N VAL A 208 -5.57 -6.43 5.44
CA VAL A 208 -5.15 -5.12 5.97
C VAL A 208 -3.73 -5.18 6.53
N ASN A 209 -3.46 -6.17 7.38
CA ASN A 209 -2.13 -6.38 7.99
C ASN A 209 -1.03 -6.68 6.95
N GLY A 210 -1.40 -7.16 5.78
CA GLY A 210 -0.47 -7.44 4.69
C GLY A 210 -0.10 -6.22 3.86
N VAL A 211 -1.05 -5.29 3.67
CA VAL A 211 -0.91 -4.20 2.69
C VAL A 211 -0.48 -2.86 3.29
N MET A 212 -0.62 -2.66 4.60
CA MET A 212 -0.25 -1.41 5.26
C MET A 212 0.40 -1.62 6.64
N SER A 213 0.94 -0.54 7.22
CA SER A 213 1.46 -0.54 8.58
C SER A 213 0.32 -0.44 9.62
N PHE A 214 0.60 -0.80 10.88
CA PHE A 214 -0.40 -0.67 11.95
C PHE A 214 -0.82 0.76 12.21
N SER A 215 0.12 1.72 12.16
CA SER A 215 -0.18 3.14 12.36
C SER A 215 -1.07 3.70 11.25
N GLU A 216 -0.81 3.31 9.99
CA GLU A 216 -1.68 3.67 8.88
C GLU A 216 -3.08 3.08 9.04
N MET A 217 -3.18 1.81 9.46
CA MET A 217 -4.47 1.16 9.70
C MET A 217 -5.32 1.90 10.72
N GLU A 218 -4.77 2.25 11.87
CA GLU A 218 -5.50 2.96 12.94
C GLU A 218 -5.98 4.34 12.50
N ASN A 219 -5.15 5.07 11.77
CA ASN A 219 -5.42 6.44 11.35
C ASN A 219 -6.31 6.54 10.10
N MET A 220 -6.33 5.50 9.27
CA MET A 220 -6.99 5.53 7.96
C MET A 220 -8.27 4.70 7.89
N MET A 221 -8.29 3.48 8.45
CA MET A 221 -9.30 2.48 8.12
C MET A 221 -10.58 2.58 8.95
N TYR A 222 -11.74 2.53 8.28
CA TYR A 222 -13.02 2.26 8.93
C TYR A 222 -13.22 0.77 9.10
N LYS A 223 -13.55 0.32 10.31
CA LYS A 223 -13.89 -1.05 10.63
C LYS A 223 -15.41 -1.22 10.74
N ILE A 224 -15.95 -2.32 10.22
CA ILE A 224 -17.35 -2.70 10.42
C ILE A 224 -17.49 -3.31 11.82
N GLU A 225 -18.42 -2.76 12.60
CA GLU A 225 -18.69 -3.24 13.94
C GLU A 225 -19.26 -4.66 13.92
N GLY A 226 -18.73 -5.53 14.78
CA GLY A 226 -19.16 -6.92 14.88
C GLY A 226 -18.62 -7.88 13.82
N GLU A 227 -17.86 -7.39 12.83
CA GLU A 227 -17.32 -8.20 11.75
C GLU A 227 -15.80 -8.02 11.58
N ASP A 228 -15.13 -9.04 11.00
CA ASP A 228 -13.75 -8.93 10.54
C ASP A 228 -13.69 -8.34 9.14
N LEU A 229 -14.25 -7.13 8.98
CA LEU A 229 -14.27 -6.39 7.72
C LEU A 229 -13.88 -4.93 7.92
N TYR A 230 -13.14 -4.39 6.95
CA TYR A 230 -12.69 -3.01 6.89
C TYR A 230 -13.02 -2.42 5.51
N LEU A 231 -13.50 -1.19 5.48
CA LEU A 231 -13.65 -0.46 4.23
C LEU A 231 -12.27 -0.11 3.65
N ILE A 232 -12.08 -0.29 2.35
CA ILE A 232 -10.79 0.00 1.71
C ILE A 232 -10.50 1.50 1.66
N GLY A 233 -9.25 1.88 1.91
CA GLY A 233 -8.73 3.23 1.69
C GLY A 233 -8.22 3.46 0.26
N THR A 234 -8.08 2.39 -0.52
CA THR A 234 -7.66 2.32 -1.92
C THR A 234 -7.96 0.94 -2.47
N SER A 235 -8.22 0.82 -3.77
CA SER A 235 -8.40 -0.49 -4.41
C SER A 235 -7.14 -1.34 -4.42
N GLU A 236 -5.95 -0.75 -4.26
CA GLU A 236 -4.70 -1.48 -4.07
C GLU A 236 -4.84 -2.57 -3.01
N HIS A 237 -5.48 -2.25 -1.87
CA HIS A 237 -5.64 -3.19 -0.77
C HIS A 237 -6.33 -4.49 -1.19
N SER A 238 -7.46 -4.38 -1.89
CA SER A 238 -8.20 -5.54 -2.39
C SER A 238 -7.45 -6.24 -3.52
N MET A 239 -6.82 -5.46 -4.41
CA MET A 239 -6.14 -6.00 -5.59
C MET A 239 -4.90 -6.81 -5.22
N ILE A 240 -4.11 -6.35 -4.24
CA ILE A 240 -3.00 -7.14 -3.71
C ILE A 240 -3.52 -8.30 -2.84
N GLY A 241 -4.57 -8.06 -2.05
CA GLY A 241 -5.24 -9.11 -1.25
C GLY A 241 -5.78 -10.28 -2.07
N LYS A 242 -6.08 -10.08 -3.36
CA LYS A 242 -6.46 -11.13 -4.31
C LYS A 242 -5.44 -12.28 -4.36
N PHE A 243 -4.18 -11.98 -4.10
CA PHE A 243 -3.09 -12.95 -4.20
C PHE A 243 -2.68 -13.58 -2.85
N ILE A 244 -3.39 -13.32 -1.75
CA ILE A 244 -3.05 -13.87 -0.43
C ILE A 244 -2.91 -15.39 -0.48
N ASP A 245 -1.78 -15.91 0.06
CA ASP A 245 -1.40 -17.33 0.10
C ASP A 245 -1.34 -18.02 -1.28
N GLN A 246 -1.24 -17.26 -2.38
CA GLN A 246 -1.13 -17.83 -3.72
C GLN A 246 0.32 -18.07 -4.13
N ILE A 247 0.50 -19.11 -4.95
CA ILE A 247 1.75 -19.38 -5.67
C ILE A 247 1.45 -19.16 -7.15
N LEU A 248 1.94 -18.05 -7.70
CA LEU A 248 1.80 -17.70 -9.10
C LEU A 248 2.81 -18.48 -9.95
N ASP A 249 2.47 -18.73 -11.21
CA ASP A 249 3.44 -19.18 -12.21
C ASP A 249 4.25 -17.96 -12.71
N GLU A 250 5.54 -18.14 -12.94
CA GLU A 250 6.41 -17.06 -13.42
C GLU A 250 5.99 -16.53 -14.79
N SER A 251 5.38 -17.39 -15.62
CA SER A 251 4.85 -17.03 -16.93
C SER A 251 3.64 -16.07 -16.88
N GLU A 252 2.99 -15.96 -15.71
CA GLU A 252 1.88 -15.03 -15.49
C GLU A 252 2.35 -13.61 -15.14
N LEU A 253 3.65 -13.39 -14.95
CA LEU A 253 4.22 -12.08 -14.62
C LEU A 253 4.68 -11.32 -15.89
N PRO A 254 4.56 -10.00 -15.92
CA PRO A 254 3.96 -9.16 -14.87
C PRO A 254 2.43 -9.22 -14.86
N GLN A 255 1.81 -9.18 -13.66
CA GLN A 255 0.39 -8.90 -13.52
C GLN A 255 0.21 -7.38 -13.52
N THR A 256 -0.45 -6.84 -14.56
CA THR A 256 -0.74 -5.41 -14.70
C THR A 256 -2.24 -5.19 -14.54
N LEU A 257 -2.63 -4.61 -13.41
CA LEU A 257 -4.02 -4.52 -12.97
C LEU A 257 -4.40 -3.05 -12.78
N THR A 258 -5.62 -2.70 -13.16
CA THR A 258 -6.20 -1.39 -12.87
C THR A 258 -7.60 -1.55 -12.33
N SER A 259 -8.00 -0.65 -11.44
CA SER A 259 -9.31 -0.72 -10.80
C SER A 259 -9.83 0.65 -10.40
N SER A 260 -11.14 0.83 -10.50
CA SER A 260 -11.86 1.97 -9.95
C SER A 260 -12.60 1.53 -8.70
N SER A 261 -12.51 2.30 -7.64
CA SER A 261 -13.24 2.02 -6.41
C SER A 261 -13.55 3.28 -5.61
N PRO A 262 -14.59 3.27 -4.76
CA PRO A 262 -14.67 4.16 -3.63
C PRO A 262 -13.49 3.90 -2.69
N CYS A 263 -13.05 4.96 -2.03
CA CYS A 263 -12.00 4.95 -1.01
C CYS A 263 -12.55 5.63 0.24
N PHE A 264 -12.32 5.01 1.39
CA PHE A 264 -12.82 5.49 2.68
C PHE A 264 -11.66 5.73 3.62
N ARG A 265 -11.49 6.97 4.11
CA ARG A 265 -10.38 7.36 4.97
C ARG A 265 -10.86 8.19 6.15
N LYS A 266 -10.40 7.85 7.35
CA LYS A 266 -10.71 8.61 8.58
C LYS A 266 -10.05 9.99 8.59
N GLU A 267 -8.95 10.19 7.85
CA GLU A 267 -8.17 11.44 7.80
C GLU A 267 -7.82 12.00 9.19
N VAL A 268 -7.47 11.13 10.14
CA VAL A 268 -7.15 11.50 11.52
C VAL A 268 -5.87 12.34 11.55
N GLY A 269 -5.91 13.49 12.23
CA GLY A 269 -4.75 14.39 12.38
C GLY A 269 -4.49 15.32 11.20
N ALA A 270 -5.32 15.27 10.18
CA ALA A 270 -5.25 16.18 9.05
C ALA A 270 -5.89 17.53 9.42
N HIS A 271 -5.10 18.49 9.82
CA HIS A 271 -5.49 19.89 10.06
C HIS A 271 -4.75 20.79 9.07
N GLY A 272 -5.46 21.68 8.38
CA GLY A 272 -4.82 22.61 7.44
C GLY A 272 -5.79 23.51 6.67
N ILE A 273 -5.23 24.40 5.87
CA ILE A 273 -5.87 25.54 5.22
C ILE A 273 -7.01 25.17 4.23
N GLU A 274 -7.15 23.91 3.83
CA GLU A 274 -8.16 23.47 2.86
C GLU A 274 -9.22 22.52 3.45
N GLU A 275 -9.67 22.81 4.66
CA GLU A 275 -10.78 22.07 5.30
C GLU A 275 -12.13 22.24 4.55
N ARG A 276 -12.30 23.36 3.83
CA ARG A 276 -13.47 23.58 2.96
C ARG A 276 -13.16 23.05 1.55
N GLY A 277 -13.99 22.14 1.05
CA GLY A 277 -13.90 21.69 -0.32
C GLY A 277 -13.65 20.20 -0.45
N VAL A 278 -12.97 19.80 -1.54
CA VAL A 278 -12.82 18.40 -1.92
C VAL A 278 -11.37 17.88 -1.85
N TYR A 279 -10.45 18.67 -1.32
CA TYR A 279 -9.03 18.29 -1.28
C TYR A 279 -8.76 17.13 -0.32
N ARG A 280 -9.38 17.17 0.89
CA ARG A 280 -9.22 16.15 1.93
C ARG A 280 -10.58 15.75 2.47
N ILE A 281 -10.99 14.53 2.17
CA ILE A 281 -12.37 14.05 2.36
C ILE A 281 -12.36 12.58 2.80
N HIS A 282 -13.43 12.19 3.50
CA HIS A 282 -13.57 10.83 4.06
C HIS A 282 -13.97 9.79 3.03
N GLN A 283 -14.63 10.18 1.95
CA GLN A 283 -15.10 9.30 0.88
C GLN A 283 -14.82 9.95 -0.47
N PHE A 284 -14.13 9.21 -1.35
CA PHE A 284 -13.86 9.61 -2.73
C PHE A 284 -13.72 8.38 -3.62
N GLU A 285 -13.63 8.58 -4.92
CA GLU A 285 -13.33 7.51 -5.87
C GLU A 285 -11.92 7.68 -6.41
N LYS A 286 -11.33 6.57 -6.84
CA LYS A 286 -9.96 6.56 -7.37
C LYS A 286 -9.80 5.46 -8.42
N GLN A 287 -9.15 5.81 -9.54
CA GLN A 287 -8.59 4.83 -10.48
C GLN A 287 -7.15 4.56 -10.10
N GLU A 288 -6.81 3.29 -9.90
CA GLU A 288 -5.51 2.82 -9.43
C GLU A 288 -4.83 1.92 -10.46
N MET A 289 -3.50 1.91 -10.45
CA MET A 289 -2.63 0.96 -11.17
C MET A 289 -1.91 0.09 -10.16
N ILE A 290 -1.90 -1.22 -10.38
CA ILE A 290 -1.21 -2.18 -9.51
C ILE A 290 -0.38 -3.11 -10.41
N VAL A 291 0.86 -3.37 -10.01
CA VAL A 291 1.76 -4.30 -10.69
C VAL A 291 2.31 -5.31 -9.70
N VAL A 292 2.26 -6.58 -10.09
CA VAL A 292 2.99 -7.67 -9.44
C VAL A 292 4.01 -8.19 -10.45
N CYS A 293 5.30 -8.09 -10.14
CA CYS A 293 6.35 -8.39 -11.11
C CYS A 293 7.55 -9.13 -10.48
N LYS A 294 8.48 -9.55 -11.33
CA LYS A 294 9.78 -10.06 -10.90
C LYS A 294 10.57 -8.94 -10.19
N PRO A 295 11.42 -9.28 -9.20
CA PRO A 295 12.25 -8.28 -8.52
C PRO A 295 13.10 -7.44 -9.45
N GLU A 296 13.70 -8.04 -10.48
CA GLU A 296 14.55 -7.36 -11.47
C GLU A 296 13.80 -6.36 -12.34
N ASP A 297 12.49 -6.51 -12.52
CA ASP A 297 11.66 -5.62 -13.34
C ASP A 297 11.07 -4.46 -12.54
N SER A 298 11.23 -4.48 -11.22
CA SER A 298 10.58 -3.59 -10.27
C SER A 298 10.79 -2.11 -10.60
N MET A 299 12.02 -1.69 -10.86
CA MET A 299 12.33 -0.28 -11.18
C MET A 299 11.83 0.13 -12.57
N THR A 300 11.79 -0.78 -13.52
CA THR A 300 11.19 -0.53 -14.84
C THR A 300 9.70 -0.23 -14.71
N TRP A 301 8.99 -1.02 -13.90
CA TRP A 301 7.57 -0.80 -13.65
C TRP A 301 7.31 0.46 -12.81
N TYR A 302 8.15 0.75 -11.82
CA TYR A 302 8.09 1.99 -11.06
C TYR A 302 8.09 3.22 -11.98
N ASN A 303 9.04 3.27 -12.91
CA ASN A 303 9.14 4.37 -13.87
C ASN A 303 7.93 4.45 -14.82
N LYS A 304 7.41 3.31 -15.29
CA LYS A 304 6.20 3.29 -16.13
C LYS A 304 4.97 3.76 -15.38
N LEU A 305 4.84 3.43 -14.10
CA LEU A 305 3.65 3.76 -13.31
C LEU A 305 3.53 5.28 -13.08
N TRP A 306 4.59 5.95 -12.63
CA TRP A 306 4.49 7.41 -12.45
C TRP A 306 4.35 8.13 -13.80
N GLN A 307 4.98 7.63 -14.86
CA GLN A 307 4.84 8.19 -16.21
C GLN A 307 3.39 8.09 -16.71
N ASN A 308 2.68 7.02 -16.44
CA ASN A 308 1.27 6.88 -16.80
C ASN A 308 0.40 7.99 -16.16
N THR A 309 0.66 8.36 -14.92
CA THR A 309 -0.06 9.47 -14.27
C THR A 309 0.30 10.81 -14.91
N VAL A 310 1.58 11.05 -15.19
CA VAL A 310 2.03 12.23 -15.94
C VAL A 310 1.32 12.33 -17.29
N ASP A 311 1.33 11.25 -18.06
CA ASP A 311 0.70 11.20 -19.39
C ASP A 311 -0.82 11.44 -19.30
N PHE A 312 -1.48 10.89 -18.29
CA PHE A 312 -2.90 11.09 -18.06
C PHE A 312 -3.25 12.57 -17.82
N PHE A 313 -2.56 13.24 -16.92
CA PHE A 313 -2.77 14.67 -16.67
C PHE A 313 -2.36 15.52 -17.88
N ARG A 314 -1.27 15.21 -18.55
CA ARG A 314 -0.82 15.91 -19.74
C ARG A 314 -1.78 15.75 -20.93
N SER A 315 -2.50 14.63 -21.04
CA SER A 315 -3.53 14.46 -22.07
C SER A 315 -4.69 15.45 -21.94
N MET A 316 -4.82 16.07 -20.77
CA MET A 316 -5.82 17.12 -20.49
C MET A 316 -5.20 18.52 -20.35
N ASP A 317 -3.98 18.69 -20.85
CA ASP A 317 -3.21 19.96 -20.83
C ASP A 317 -2.85 20.47 -19.43
N ILE A 318 -2.92 19.64 -18.39
CA ILE A 318 -2.59 20.04 -17.03
C ILE A 318 -1.09 19.87 -16.80
N PRO A 319 -0.35 20.95 -16.45
CA PRO A 319 1.08 20.85 -16.12
C PRO A 319 1.25 20.07 -14.82
N VAL A 320 2.26 19.20 -14.81
CA VAL A 320 2.61 18.39 -13.63
C VAL A 320 4.12 18.38 -13.41
N ARG A 321 4.52 18.02 -12.19
CA ARG A 321 5.90 17.68 -11.85
C ARG A 321 5.97 16.38 -11.07
N THR A 322 7.17 15.80 -11.01
CA THR A 322 7.45 14.63 -10.19
C THR A 322 8.38 14.97 -9.05
N LEU A 323 8.07 14.50 -7.84
CA LEU A 323 8.89 14.62 -6.64
C LEU A 323 9.32 13.24 -6.16
N GLU A 324 10.63 13.02 -6.04
CA GLU A 324 11.15 11.85 -5.34
C GLU A 324 11.01 12.05 -3.83
N CYS A 325 10.28 11.16 -3.16
CA CYS A 325 10.10 11.21 -1.71
C CYS A 325 11.41 10.89 -1.01
N CYS A 326 11.76 11.69 -0.01
CA CYS A 326 12.94 11.46 0.82
C CYS A 326 12.70 10.35 1.86
N SER A 327 13.76 9.89 2.48
CA SER A 327 13.76 8.72 3.38
C SER A 327 12.82 8.86 4.58
N GLY A 328 12.67 10.06 5.14
CA GLY A 328 11.80 10.33 6.29
C GLY A 328 10.32 10.43 5.94
N ASP A 329 10.01 10.79 4.68
CA ASP A 329 8.63 10.86 4.17
C ASP A 329 8.10 9.49 3.71
N LEU A 330 8.97 8.53 3.42
CA LEU A 330 8.56 7.19 2.99
C LEU A 330 7.82 6.42 4.09
N ALA A 331 6.62 5.93 3.81
CA ALA A 331 5.93 4.96 4.65
C ALA A 331 6.76 3.68 4.87
N ASP A 332 6.50 2.95 5.95
CA ASP A 332 7.37 1.85 6.40
C ASP A 332 7.50 0.68 5.41
N LEU A 333 6.50 0.44 4.57
CA LEU A 333 6.54 -0.63 3.59
C LEU A 333 7.22 -0.24 2.29
N LYS A 334 7.38 1.05 2.00
CA LYS A 334 7.90 1.54 0.72
C LYS A 334 9.42 1.40 0.65
N VAL A 335 9.88 0.91 -0.49
CA VAL A 335 11.29 0.91 -0.90
C VAL A 335 11.65 2.24 -1.55
N LYS A 336 10.73 2.77 -2.34
CA LYS A 336 10.88 4.03 -3.09
C LYS A 336 9.49 4.59 -3.41
N SER A 337 9.36 5.93 -3.44
CA SER A 337 8.12 6.60 -3.80
C SER A 337 8.40 7.87 -4.59
N CYS A 338 7.53 8.15 -5.56
CA CYS A 338 7.55 9.37 -6.35
C CYS A 338 6.13 9.95 -6.39
N ASP A 339 5.98 11.17 -5.95
CA ASP A 339 4.72 11.89 -6.05
C ASP A 339 4.61 12.60 -7.40
N VAL A 340 3.42 12.58 -7.95
CA VAL A 340 3.04 13.41 -9.10
C VAL A 340 2.20 14.55 -8.57
N GLU A 341 2.61 15.78 -8.88
CA GLU A 341 1.91 16.98 -8.45
C GLU A 341 1.42 17.77 -9.67
N ALA A 342 0.20 18.32 -9.58
CA ALA A 342 -0.41 19.14 -10.60
C ALA A 342 -0.27 20.64 -10.28
N TRP A 343 -0.15 21.45 -11.30
CA TRP A 343 -0.09 22.90 -11.18
C TRP A 343 -1.43 23.49 -10.76
N SER A 344 -1.41 24.35 -9.74
CA SER A 344 -2.52 25.21 -9.36
C SER A 344 -2.22 26.67 -9.79
N PRO A 345 -2.85 27.17 -10.86
CA PRO A 345 -2.71 28.55 -11.25
C PRO A 345 -3.15 29.56 -10.18
N ARG A 346 -4.17 29.19 -9.39
CA ARG A 346 -4.68 30.02 -8.28
C ARG A 346 -3.65 30.18 -7.17
N GLN A 347 -3.02 29.08 -6.76
CA GLN A 347 -2.03 29.10 -5.68
C GLN A 347 -0.61 29.38 -6.18
N GLN A 348 -0.38 29.34 -7.49
CA GLN A 348 0.92 29.43 -8.14
C GLN A 348 1.93 28.42 -7.56
N LYS A 349 1.45 27.22 -7.28
CA LYS A 349 2.25 26.09 -6.78
C LYS A 349 1.71 24.76 -7.27
N TYR A 350 2.52 23.74 -7.16
CA TYR A 350 2.10 22.35 -7.41
C TYR A 350 1.52 21.74 -6.14
N PHE A 351 0.62 20.76 -6.29
CA PHE A 351 0.06 19.96 -5.20
C PHE A 351 -0.11 18.52 -5.63
N GLU A 352 0.03 17.59 -4.68
CA GLU A 352 -0.02 16.14 -4.92
C GLU A 352 -1.36 15.68 -5.49
N VAL A 353 -1.30 14.93 -6.60
CA VAL A 353 -2.44 14.30 -7.26
C VAL A 353 -2.29 12.78 -7.40
N GLY A 354 -1.12 12.24 -7.14
CA GLY A 354 -0.84 10.81 -7.15
C GLY A 354 0.48 10.50 -6.49
N SER A 355 0.60 9.30 -5.93
CA SER A 355 1.83 8.81 -5.30
C SER A 355 2.14 7.41 -5.79
N CYS A 356 3.23 7.29 -6.56
CA CYS A 356 3.76 6.03 -7.07
C CYS A 356 4.61 5.37 -5.99
N SER A 357 4.35 4.10 -5.71
CA SER A 357 5.05 3.35 -4.67
C SER A 357 5.61 2.04 -5.18
N ASN A 358 6.88 1.80 -4.89
CA ASN A 358 7.52 0.49 -4.96
C ASN A 358 7.63 -0.06 -3.54
N LEU A 359 6.99 -1.20 -3.27
CA LEU A 359 6.98 -1.82 -1.95
C LEU A 359 7.96 -3.02 -1.87
N GLY A 360 8.66 -3.32 -2.96
CA GLY A 360 9.52 -4.50 -3.02
C GLY A 360 8.73 -5.76 -2.69
N ASP A 361 9.30 -6.64 -1.87
CA ASP A 361 8.66 -7.87 -1.43
C ASP A 361 7.84 -7.76 -0.13
N ALA A 362 7.68 -6.55 0.42
CA ALA A 362 7.10 -6.37 1.75
C ALA A 362 5.66 -6.90 1.86
N GLN A 363 4.80 -6.58 0.90
CA GLN A 363 3.43 -7.07 0.87
C GLN A 363 3.37 -8.56 0.54
N SER A 364 4.17 -9.02 -0.43
CA SER A 364 4.25 -10.43 -0.81
C SER A 364 4.66 -11.31 0.37
N ARG A 365 5.63 -10.86 1.16
CA ARG A 365 6.10 -11.55 2.36
C ARG A 365 5.03 -11.62 3.45
N ARG A 366 4.29 -10.53 3.66
CA ARG A 366 3.22 -10.47 4.66
C ARG A 366 2.00 -11.30 4.30
N LEU A 367 1.66 -11.33 3.00
CA LEU A 367 0.48 -12.02 2.46
C LEU A 367 0.76 -13.44 1.97
N GLY A 368 2.00 -13.94 2.10
CA GLY A 368 2.35 -15.29 1.67
C GLY A 368 2.34 -15.48 0.14
N ILE A 369 2.43 -14.39 -0.64
CA ILE A 369 2.45 -14.44 -2.10
C ILE A 369 3.81 -14.94 -2.56
N ARG A 370 3.84 -15.92 -3.43
CA ARG A 370 5.07 -16.51 -3.98
C ARG A 370 4.93 -16.73 -5.47
N VAL A 371 6.06 -16.82 -6.14
CA VAL A 371 6.16 -17.18 -7.56
C VAL A 371 6.97 -18.46 -7.67
N LYS A 372 6.51 -19.40 -8.48
CA LYS A 372 7.27 -20.58 -8.87
C LYS A 372 8.04 -20.26 -10.14
N GLY A 373 9.36 -20.09 -10.01
CA GLY A 373 10.24 -19.83 -11.13
C GLY A 373 10.41 -21.05 -12.06
N GLU A 374 10.88 -20.82 -13.27
CA GLU A 374 11.13 -21.85 -14.29
C GLU A 374 12.05 -22.98 -13.78
N ASN A 375 12.98 -22.66 -12.88
CA ASN A 375 13.89 -23.62 -12.24
C ASN A 375 13.23 -24.39 -11.07
N GLY A 376 11.94 -24.21 -10.82
CA GLY A 376 11.17 -24.80 -9.72
C GLY A 376 11.42 -24.17 -8.35
N LYS A 377 12.33 -23.20 -8.22
CA LYS A 377 12.54 -22.45 -6.98
C LYS A 377 11.45 -21.39 -6.79
N LYS A 378 11.02 -21.21 -5.55
CA LYS A 378 10.06 -20.17 -5.20
C LYS A 378 10.78 -18.91 -4.77
N TYR A 379 10.22 -17.75 -5.19
CA TYR A 379 10.67 -16.44 -4.74
C TYR A 379 9.46 -15.52 -4.45
N LEU A 380 9.71 -14.37 -3.87
CA LEU A 380 8.69 -13.36 -3.56
C LEU A 380 8.64 -12.34 -4.70
N PRO A 381 7.49 -12.10 -5.34
CA PRO A 381 7.36 -11.03 -6.31
C PRO A 381 7.40 -9.66 -5.63
N HIS A 382 7.74 -8.63 -6.39
CA HIS A 382 7.59 -7.25 -5.98
C HIS A 382 6.19 -6.74 -6.31
N THR A 383 5.69 -5.82 -5.48
CA THR A 383 4.41 -5.15 -5.68
C THR A 383 4.63 -3.65 -5.80
N LEU A 384 3.90 -3.04 -6.73
CA LEU A 384 3.93 -1.61 -6.99
C LEU A 384 2.51 -1.10 -7.22
N ASN A 385 2.29 0.14 -6.89
CA ASN A 385 1.03 0.82 -7.18
C ASN A 385 1.26 2.29 -7.51
N ASN A 386 0.28 2.87 -8.18
CA ASN A 386 0.17 4.32 -8.36
C ASN A 386 -1.28 4.70 -8.64
N THR A 387 -1.63 5.91 -8.23
CA THR A 387 -2.89 6.54 -8.59
C THR A 387 -2.84 7.01 -10.05
N VAL A 388 -3.78 6.55 -10.89
CA VAL A 388 -4.00 7.18 -12.20
C VAL A 388 -4.64 8.54 -11.98
N VAL A 389 -5.74 8.56 -11.25
CA VAL A 389 -6.46 9.77 -10.86
C VAL A 389 -7.35 9.55 -9.64
N ALA A 390 -7.40 10.55 -8.77
CA ALA A 390 -8.42 10.73 -7.75
C ALA A 390 -9.24 11.98 -8.11
N PRO A 391 -10.49 11.84 -8.58
CA PRO A 391 -11.28 12.95 -9.10
C PRO A 391 -11.35 14.19 -8.22
N PRO A 392 -11.41 14.11 -6.88
CA PRO A 392 -11.48 15.33 -6.07
C PRO A 392 -10.29 16.26 -6.26
N ARG A 393 -9.07 15.73 -6.21
CA ARG A 393 -7.85 16.52 -6.47
C ARG A 393 -7.73 16.88 -7.95
N MET A 394 -8.12 15.96 -8.83
CA MET A 394 -8.17 16.23 -10.26
C MET A 394 -9.16 17.35 -10.59
N LEU A 395 -10.34 17.40 -9.97
CA LEU A 395 -11.30 18.48 -10.19
C LEU A 395 -10.73 19.83 -9.82
N ILE A 396 -9.96 19.94 -8.75
CA ILE A 396 -9.27 21.19 -8.39
C ILE A 396 -8.31 21.61 -9.54
N ALA A 397 -7.39 20.74 -9.91
CA ALA A 397 -6.46 21.03 -10.99
C ALA A 397 -7.17 21.32 -12.31
N PHE A 398 -8.20 20.52 -12.64
CA PHE A 398 -8.96 20.66 -13.88
C PHE A 398 -9.69 21.97 -13.97
N LEU A 399 -10.44 22.34 -12.93
CA LEU A 399 -11.23 23.58 -12.90
C LEU A 399 -10.33 24.81 -12.97
N GLU A 400 -9.22 24.83 -12.21
CA GLU A 400 -8.28 25.94 -12.20
C GLU A 400 -7.54 26.11 -13.53
N ASN A 401 -7.12 25.03 -14.20
CA ASN A 401 -6.38 25.08 -15.46
C ASN A 401 -7.30 25.27 -16.70
N ASN A 402 -8.60 24.98 -16.60
CA ASN A 402 -9.52 25.06 -17.74
C ASN A 402 -10.56 26.18 -17.59
N LEU A 403 -10.53 26.98 -16.53
CA LEU A 403 -11.40 28.15 -16.37
C LEU A 403 -11.08 29.19 -17.44
N GLN A 404 -12.09 29.66 -18.15
CA GLN A 404 -11.98 30.70 -19.17
C GLN A 404 -12.35 32.07 -18.60
N ALA A 405 -11.97 33.16 -19.30
CA ALA A 405 -12.26 34.52 -18.90
C ALA A 405 -13.77 34.82 -18.75
N ASP A 406 -14.64 34.13 -19.52
CA ASP A 406 -16.10 34.25 -19.43
C ASP A 406 -16.71 33.42 -18.30
N GLY A 407 -15.86 32.70 -17.56
CA GLY A 407 -16.25 31.84 -16.46
C GLY A 407 -16.65 30.41 -16.87
N SER A 408 -16.67 30.07 -18.15
CA SER A 408 -16.87 28.70 -18.60
C SER A 408 -15.65 27.81 -18.28
N ILE A 409 -15.87 26.50 -18.23
CA ILE A 409 -14.81 25.49 -18.05
C ILE A 409 -14.63 24.77 -19.39
N ARG A 410 -13.47 24.90 -20.00
CA ARG A 410 -13.11 24.16 -21.22
C ARG A 410 -13.04 22.65 -20.94
N ILE A 411 -13.60 21.84 -21.83
CA ILE A 411 -13.46 20.39 -21.81
C ILE A 411 -12.43 19.98 -22.87
N PRO A 412 -11.25 19.46 -22.46
CA PRO A 412 -10.26 18.92 -23.36
C PRO A 412 -10.83 17.82 -24.25
N GLU A 413 -10.28 17.69 -25.47
CA GLU A 413 -10.79 16.77 -26.47
C GLU A 413 -10.96 15.31 -25.99
N PRO A 414 -9.99 14.71 -25.26
CA PRO A 414 -10.11 13.33 -24.80
C PRO A 414 -11.31 13.06 -23.85
N LEU A 415 -11.78 14.10 -23.14
CA LEU A 415 -12.93 13.96 -22.23
C LEU A 415 -14.29 14.19 -22.91
N ARG A 416 -14.33 14.85 -24.08
CA ARG A 416 -15.59 15.19 -24.74
C ARG A 416 -16.51 14.00 -25.01
N PRO A 417 -16.03 12.82 -25.46
CA PRO A 417 -16.89 11.64 -25.63
C PRO A 417 -17.63 11.25 -24.35
N TYR A 418 -16.98 11.35 -23.20
CA TYR A 418 -17.55 11.02 -21.88
C TYR A 418 -18.47 12.13 -21.35
N MET A 419 -18.33 13.33 -21.88
CA MET A 419 -19.18 14.49 -21.57
C MET A 419 -20.35 14.70 -22.55
N GLY A 420 -20.62 13.68 -23.41
CA GLY A 420 -21.67 13.76 -24.43
C GLY A 420 -21.37 14.77 -25.52
N GLY A 421 -20.12 14.95 -25.85
CA GLY A 421 -19.66 15.86 -26.90
C GLY A 421 -19.55 17.32 -26.47
N LYS A 422 -19.84 17.67 -25.20
CA LYS A 422 -19.67 19.04 -24.72
C LYS A 422 -18.21 19.47 -24.79
N SER A 423 -17.96 20.68 -25.31
CA SER A 423 -16.65 21.32 -25.35
C SER A 423 -16.41 22.26 -24.14
N GLU A 424 -17.46 22.59 -23.39
CA GLU A 424 -17.42 23.47 -22.22
C GLU A 424 -18.57 23.20 -21.24
N ILE A 425 -18.39 23.64 -19.98
CA ILE A 425 -19.42 23.72 -18.95
C ILE A 425 -19.69 25.20 -18.66
N ARG A 426 -20.96 25.56 -18.56
CA ARG A 426 -21.44 26.94 -18.26
C ARG A 426 -22.39 26.96 -17.07
#